data_07d8b7ecd747df77e555b40d427bcd90
#
_entry.id   07d8b7ecd747df77e555b40d427bcd90
#
_cell.length_a   1.000
_cell.length_b   1.000
_cell.length_c   1.000
_cell.angle_alpha   90.00
_cell.angle_beta   90.00
_cell.angle_gamma   90.00
#
_symmetry.space_group_name_H-M   'P 1'
#
loop_
_entity.id
_entity.type
_entity.pdbx_description
1 polymer ?
#
loop_
_entity_poly.entity_id
_entity_poly.type
_entity_poly.pdbx_seq_one_letter_code
_entity_poly.pdbx_strand_id
1 'polypeptide(L)'
;MHLKNSKIIVIKIGSSLIVDSKKKIRKKWLSSFAKDIQKLKSKNKKIIIVSSGAIALGCKKMNYNKSNLKLDKSQAIASVGQIELMNLFSQTFSKLKINISQILLT
;
A
#
# COMPACT_ATOMS: atom_id res chain seq x y z
N MET A 1 15.40 -22.20 -8.03
CA MET A 1 14.68 -21.86 -6.79
C MET A 1 13.85 -23.04 -6.34
N HIS A 2 13.99 -23.42 -5.10
CA HIS A 2 13.19 -24.52 -4.55
C HIS A 2 11.93 -23.99 -3.94
N LEU A 3 10.80 -24.19 -4.63
CA LEU A 3 9.52 -23.67 -4.19
C LEU A 3 9.12 -24.23 -2.82
N LYS A 4 9.48 -25.47 -2.52
CA LYS A 4 9.15 -26.09 -1.24
C LYS A 4 9.80 -25.43 -0.03
N ASN A 5 10.86 -24.64 -0.24
CA ASN A 5 11.53 -23.91 0.83
C ASN A 5 11.09 -22.45 0.91
N SER A 6 10.19 -22.03 0.02
CA SER A 6 9.68 -20.66 0.00
C SER A 6 8.30 -20.62 0.62
N LYS A 7 8.10 -19.67 1.53
CA LYS A 7 6.77 -19.41 2.07
C LYS A 7 6.23 -18.13 1.44
N ILE A 8 4.93 -18.13 1.16
CA ILE A 8 4.24 -16.96 0.67
C ILE A 8 3.49 -16.35 1.84
N ILE A 9 3.76 -15.09 2.12
CA ILE A 9 3.09 -14.35 3.17
C ILE A 9 2.24 -13.27 2.53
N VAL A 10 0.95 -13.28 2.84
CA VAL A 10 0.01 -12.27 2.38
C VAL A 10 -0.25 -11.31 3.53
N ILE A 11 0.01 -10.04 3.32
CA ILE A 11 -0.19 -9.01 4.32
C ILE A 11 -1.25 -8.04 3.83
N LYS A 12 -2.32 -7.93 4.60
CA LYS A 12 -3.41 -7.00 4.27
C LYS A 12 -3.24 -5.73 5.10
N ILE A 13 -3.26 -4.59 4.41
CA ILE A 13 -3.10 -3.28 5.05
C ILE A 13 -4.37 -2.48 4.84
N GLY A 14 -5.02 -2.11 5.95
CA GLY A 14 -6.20 -1.25 5.88
C GLY A 14 -5.82 0.21 5.57
N SER A 15 -6.78 0.96 5.04
CA SER A 15 -6.55 2.35 4.63
C SER A 15 -6.12 3.26 5.79
N SER A 16 -6.61 3.01 6.99
CA SER A 16 -6.29 3.82 8.16
C SER A 16 -4.83 3.70 8.61
N LEU A 17 -4.14 2.65 8.18
CA LEU A 17 -2.71 2.49 8.45
C LEU A 17 -1.86 3.30 7.49
N ILE A 18 -2.42 3.71 6.37
CA ILE A 18 -1.71 4.46 5.33
C ILE A 18 -1.98 5.95 5.47
N VAL A 19 -3.25 6.31 5.67
CA VAL A 19 -3.68 7.71 5.80
C VAL A 19 -4.45 7.85 7.11
N ASP A 20 -4.06 8.82 7.93
CA ASP A 20 -4.73 9.04 9.22
C ASP A 20 -6.03 9.82 9.06
N SER A 21 -6.73 10.06 10.17
CA SER A 21 -8.01 10.79 10.17
C SER A 21 -7.89 12.22 9.68
N LYS A 22 -6.70 12.79 9.71
CA LYS A 22 -6.41 14.14 9.21
C LYS A 22 -5.89 14.14 7.79
N LYS A 23 -6.06 13.04 7.07
CA LYS A 23 -5.62 12.83 5.68
C LYS A 23 -4.11 12.95 5.50
N LYS A 24 -3.34 12.70 6.56
CA LYS A 24 -1.89 12.69 6.46
C LYS A 24 -1.38 11.26 6.28
N ILE A 25 -0.35 11.12 5.45
CA ILE A 25 0.27 9.82 5.20
C ILE A 25 1.11 9.44 6.43
N ARG A 26 0.95 8.21 6.89
CA ARG A 26 1.67 7.68 8.04
C ARG A 26 3.07 7.22 7.63
N LYS A 27 3.94 8.16 7.37
CA LYS A 27 5.29 7.87 6.84
C LYS A 27 6.16 7.07 7.79
N LYS A 28 6.08 7.35 9.09
CA LYS A 28 6.85 6.62 10.09
C LYS A 28 6.43 5.16 10.16
N TRP A 29 5.12 4.93 10.13
CA TRP A 29 4.59 3.56 10.15
C TRP A 29 5.00 2.81 8.89
N LEU A 30 4.91 3.44 7.73
CA LEU A 30 5.30 2.82 6.46
C LEU A 30 6.78 2.49 6.42
N SER A 31 7.62 3.37 6.94
CA SER A 31 9.06 3.12 7.00
C SER A 31 9.37 1.92 7.90
N SER A 32 8.72 1.85 9.06
CA SER A 32 8.87 0.74 9.99
C SER A 32 8.38 -0.58 9.37
N PHE A 33 7.23 -0.52 8.70
CA PHE A 33 6.65 -1.66 8.00
C PHE A 33 7.61 -2.17 6.91
N ALA A 34 8.20 -1.26 6.15
CA ALA A 34 9.14 -1.63 5.09
C ALA A 34 10.36 -2.35 5.64
N LYS A 35 10.86 -1.93 6.81
CA LYS A 35 11.98 -2.60 7.46
C LYS A 35 11.62 -4.03 7.88
N ASP A 36 10.39 -4.22 8.36
CA ASP A 36 9.91 -5.55 8.72
C ASP A 36 9.80 -6.45 7.48
N ILE A 37 9.31 -5.90 6.37
CA ILE A 37 9.25 -6.61 5.10
C ILE A 37 10.65 -7.00 4.63
N GLN A 38 11.61 -6.11 4.76
CA GLN A 38 13.00 -6.39 4.39
C GLN A 38 13.54 -7.60 5.16
N LYS A 39 13.26 -7.67 6.46
CA LYS A 39 13.68 -8.80 7.29
C LYS A 39 13.04 -10.10 6.83
N LEU A 40 11.77 -10.07 6.49
CA LEU A 40 11.06 -11.25 6.00
C LEU A 40 11.62 -11.73 4.67
N LYS A 41 11.90 -10.81 3.76
CA LYS A 41 12.47 -11.16 2.45
C LYS A 41 13.87 -11.77 2.58
N SER A 42 14.65 -11.31 3.54
CA SER A 42 15.97 -11.87 3.78
C SER A 42 15.91 -13.32 4.25
N LYS A 43 14.75 -13.79 4.72
CA LYS A 43 14.54 -15.17 5.16
C LYS A 43 13.90 -16.03 4.06
N ASN A 44 14.06 -15.62 2.80
CA ASN A 44 13.56 -16.38 1.65
C ASN A 44 12.03 -16.49 1.62
N LYS A 45 11.34 -15.43 2.03
CA LYS A 45 9.88 -15.36 2.00
C LYS A 45 9.43 -14.53 0.79
N LYS A 46 8.31 -14.93 0.17
CA LYS A 46 7.63 -14.10 -0.81
C LYS A 46 6.54 -13.33 -0.10
N ILE A 47 6.49 -12.04 -0.35
CA ILE A 47 5.54 -11.15 0.32
C ILE A 47 4.56 -10.60 -0.71
N ILE A 48 3.29 -10.74 -0.41
CA ILE A 48 2.21 -10.14 -1.20
C ILE A 48 1.51 -9.14 -0.30
N ILE A 49 1.50 -7.88 -0.71
CA ILE A 49 0.84 -6.83 0.04
C ILE A 49 -0.48 -6.51 -0.62
N VAL A 50 -1.55 -6.58 0.16
CA VAL A 50 -2.90 -6.28 -0.28
C VAL A 50 -3.35 -5.04 0.47
N SER A 51 -3.71 -4.00 -0.27
CA SER A 51 -4.05 -2.72 0.36
C SER A 51 -5.37 -2.18 -0.16
N SER A 52 -6.15 -1.60 0.73
CA SER A 52 -7.41 -0.94 0.41
C SER A 52 -7.30 0.58 0.52
N GLY A 53 -6.09 1.12 0.51
CA GLY A 53 -5.85 2.55 0.69
C GLY A 53 -6.07 3.43 -0.54
N ALA A 54 -6.43 2.86 -1.69
CA ALA A 54 -6.52 3.62 -2.94
C ALA A 54 -7.54 4.75 -2.90
N ILE A 55 -8.75 4.49 -2.36
CA ILE A 55 -9.78 5.51 -2.28
C ILE A 55 -9.34 6.64 -1.35
N ALA A 56 -8.79 6.29 -0.18
CA ALA A 56 -8.34 7.29 0.78
C ALA A 56 -7.25 8.19 0.20
N LEU A 57 -6.28 7.62 -0.51
CA LEU A 57 -5.23 8.39 -1.17
C LEU A 57 -5.76 9.21 -2.33
N GLY A 58 -6.70 8.66 -3.09
CA GLY A 58 -7.36 9.39 -4.17
C GLY A 58 -8.13 10.59 -3.66
N CYS A 59 -8.87 10.44 -2.57
CA CYS A 59 -9.58 11.54 -1.92
C CYS A 59 -8.61 12.62 -1.46
N LYS A 60 -7.49 12.22 -0.86
CA LYS A 60 -6.45 13.15 -0.44
C LYS A 60 -5.90 13.94 -1.63
N LYS A 61 -5.55 13.24 -2.71
CA LYS A 61 -4.97 13.86 -3.91
C LYS A 61 -5.95 14.82 -4.57
N MET A 62 -7.22 14.42 -4.67
CA MET A 62 -8.25 15.20 -5.34
C MET A 62 -8.99 16.14 -4.42
N ASN A 63 -8.69 16.13 -3.13
CA ASN A 63 -9.32 16.94 -2.10
C ASN A 63 -10.83 16.68 -1.98
N TYR A 64 -11.24 15.44 -2.10
CA TYR A 64 -12.64 15.02 -1.90
C TYR A 64 -12.83 14.38 -0.54
N ASN A 65 -14.09 14.43 -0.05
CA ASN A 65 -14.48 13.77 1.17
C ASN A 65 -15.05 12.38 0.81
N LYS A 66 -14.45 11.33 1.35
CA LYS A 66 -14.82 9.95 1.06
C LYS A 66 -16.29 9.66 1.34
N SER A 67 -16.87 10.26 2.39
CA SER A 67 -18.23 9.98 2.80
C SER A 67 -19.29 10.46 1.82
N ASN A 68 -18.94 11.37 0.92
CA ASN A 68 -19.89 11.96 -0.03
C ASN A 68 -19.73 11.45 -1.45
N LEU A 69 -18.97 10.36 -1.65
CA LEU A 69 -18.69 9.87 -2.98
C LEU A 69 -19.81 8.99 -3.51
N LYS A 70 -20.21 9.23 -4.75
CA LYS A 70 -21.06 8.32 -5.51
C LYS A 70 -20.18 7.23 -6.11
N LEU A 71 -20.78 6.12 -6.53
CA LEU A 71 -20.05 4.94 -7.02
C LEU A 71 -19.11 5.27 -8.19
N ASP A 72 -19.60 6.00 -9.19
CA ASP A 72 -18.80 6.37 -10.35
C ASP A 72 -17.61 7.25 -9.98
N LYS A 73 -17.79 8.21 -9.07
CA LYS A 73 -16.70 9.04 -8.56
C LYS A 73 -15.74 8.23 -7.72
N SER A 74 -16.23 7.28 -6.94
CA SER A 74 -15.38 6.39 -6.14
C SER A 74 -14.43 5.60 -7.02
N GLN A 75 -14.92 5.10 -8.15
CA GLN A 75 -14.08 4.33 -9.08
C GLN A 75 -13.02 5.21 -9.72
N ALA A 76 -13.38 6.43 -10.15
CA ALA A 76 -12.43 7.37 -10.72
C ALA A 76 -11.37 7.78 -9.70
N ILE A 77 -11.77 8.05 -8.47
CA ILE A 77 -10.86 8.44 -7.40
C ILE A 77 -9.95 7.29 -6.99
N ALA A 78 -10.49 6.06 -6.98
CA ALA A 78 -9.68 4.88 -6.70
C ALA A 78 -8.57 4.70 -7.76
N SER A 79 -8.86 5.01 -9.02
CA SER A 79 -7.85 4.96 -10.08
C SER A 79 -6.71 5.94 -9.84
N VAL A 80 -7.03 7.16 -9.41
CA VAL A 80 -6.00 8.14 -9.03
C VAL A 80 -5.23 7.67 -7.81
N GLY A 81 -5.95 7.20 -6.79
CA GLY A 81 -5.34 6.72 -5.56
C GLY A 81 -4.45 5.51 -5.75
N GLN A 82 -4.75 4.69 -6.75
CA GLN A 82 -3.98 3.54 -7.13
C GLN A 82 -2.55 3.93 -7.49
N ILE A 83 -2.42 4.93 -8.33
CA ILE A 83 -1.13 5.45 -8.76
C ILE A 83 -0.38 6.03 -7.55
N GLU A 84 -1.09 6.79 -6.71
CA GLU A 84 -0.49 7.37 -5.51
C GLU A 84 -0.01 6.29 -4.54
N LEU A 85 -0.81 5.24 -4.36
CA LEU A 85 -0.49 4.12 -3.48
C LEU A 85 0.76 3.39 -3.97
N MET A 86 0.84 3.13 -5.27
CA MET A 86 1.97 2.46 -5.88
C MET A 86 3.24 3.30 -5.74
N ASN A 87 3.13 4.61 -6.00
CA ASN A 87 4.24 5.53 -5.83
C ASN A 87 4.73 5.58 -4.38
N LEU A 88 3.80 5.60 -3.44
CA LEU A 88 4.13 5.64 -2.02
C LEU A 88 4.92 4.40 -1.60
N PHE A 89 4.46 3.21 -1.98
CA PHE A 89 5.16 1.97 -1.67
C PHE A 89 6.50 1.88 -2.40
N SER A 90 6.55 2.29 -3.67
CA SER A 90 7.80 2.30 -4.43
C SER A 90 8.84 3.18 -3.77
N GLN A 91 8.47 4.39 -3.36
CA GLN A 91 9.39 5.30 -2.68
C GLN A 91 9.86 4.73 -1.34
N THR A 92 8.93 4.14 -0.59
CA THR A 92 9.26 3.60 0.73
C THR A 92 10.21 2.42 0.63
N PHE A 93 9.94 1.49 -0.28
CA PHE A 93 10.73 0.27 -0.39
C PHE A 93 12.03 0.45 -1.17
N SER A 94 12.08 1.40 -2.13
CA SER A 94 13.30 1.62 -2.90
C SER A 94 14.45 2.08 -2.03
N LYS A 95 14.16 2.80 -0.94
CA LYS A 95 15.18 3.21 0.01
C LYS A 95 15.89 2.03 0.66
N LEU A 96 15.22 0.88 0.70
CA LEU A 96 15.78 -0.35 1.26
C LEU A 96 16.21 -1.33 0.17
N LYS A 97 16.25 -0.87 -1.09
CA LYS A 97 16.61 -1.69 -2.26
C LYS A 97 15.70 -2.90 -2.42
N ILE A 98 14.40 -2.71 -2.14
CA ILE A 98 13.39 -3.73 -2.31
C ILE A 98 12.53 -3.38 -3.51
N ASN A 99 12.45 -4.30 -4.48
CA ASN A 99 11.53 -4.16 -5.60
C ASN A 99 10.17 -4.69 -5.18
N ILE A 100 9.12 -3.94 -5.47
CA ILE A 100 7.78 -4.37 -5.14
C ILE A 100 6.98 -4.65 -6.40
N SER A 101 6.24 -5.74 -6.35
CA SER A 101 5.14 -6.00 -7.25
C SER A 101 3.87 -5.77 -6.47
N GLN A 102 2.91 -5.12 -7.07
CA GLN A 102 1.83 -4.65 -6.31
C GLN A 102 0.53 -5.29 -6.67
N ILE A 103 -0.25 -5.62 -5.68
CA ILE A 103 -1.59 -6.15 -5.84
C ILE A 103 -2.55 -5.24 -5.13
N LEU A 104 -3.64 -4.92 -5.79
CA LEU A 104 -4.60 -4.07 -5.24
C LEU A 104 -5.87 -4.71 -5.04
N LEU A 105 -6.49 -4.33 -3.95
CA LEU A 105 -7.88 -4.64 -3.74
C LEU A 105 -8.63 -3.39 -3.36
N THR A 106 -9.78 -3.30 -3.82
CA THR A 106 -10.69 -2.22 -3.49
C THR A 106 -11.31 -2.43 -2.11
#